data_1e3fd7517602106acd045e245e595962
#
_entry.id   1e3fd7517602106acd045e245e595962
#
_cell.length_a   1.000
_cell.length_b   1.000
_cell.length_c   1.000
_cell.angle_alpha   90.00
_cell.angle_beta   90.00
_cell.angle_gamma   90.00
#
_symmetry.space_group_name_H-M   'P 1'
#
loop_
_entity.id
_entity.type
_entity.pdbx_description
1 polymer ?
#
loop_
_entity_poly.entity_id
_entity_poly.type
_entity_poly.pdbx_seq_one_letter_code
_entity_poly.pdbx_strand_id
1 'polypeptide(L)'
;MTNYEDASALVFNYVEYTTLTTIAEIELLINNMTLAGATPDAIREVLLNDLNERGRIFGAYTNGLTGATNLGITSSGQIAEMLEYINAGFTEYKWVTVSKNPCPQCAERAGRIELKEFWEAVGYPRSGFSVCGSACKWHLVPFSYKGKDTIIME
;
A
#
# COMPACT_ATOMS: atom_id res chain seq x y z
N MET A 1 4.99 11.40 16.02
CA MET A 1 5.23 11.42 14.55
C MET A 1 4.09 12.13 13.88
N THR A 2 4.36 12.95 12.88
CA THR A 2 3.31 13.60 12.10
C THR A 2 2.77 12.59 11.07
N ASN A 3 1.49 12.68 10.72
CA ASN A 3 0.86 11.77 9.75
C ASN A 3 1.56 11.77 8.37
N TYR A 4 2.26 12.86 8.03
CA TYR A 4 3.09 12.96 6.83
C TYR A 4 4.33 12.05 6.91
N GLU A 5 4.95 11.95 8.06
CA GLU A 5 6.13 11.10 8.27
C GLU A 5 5.75 9.61 8.14
N ASP A 6 4.58 9.22 8.64
CA ASP A 6 4.09 7.84 8.54
C ASP A 6 3.78 7.45 7.08
N ALA A 7 3.11 8.31 6.33
CA ALA A 7 2.83 8.09 4.91
C ALA A 7 4.14 8.05 4.08
N SER A 8 5.08 8.94 4.38
CA SER A 8 6.39 8.98 3.73
C SER A 8 7.21 7.72 4.00
N ALA A 9 7.20 7.24 5.25
CA ALA A 9 7.89 5.99 5.62
C ALA A 9 7.30 4.77 4.90
N LEU A 10 5.97 4.68 4.75
CA LEU A 10 5.33 3.60 3.99
C LEU A 10 5.76 3.60 2.52
N VAL A 11 5.76 4.76 1.87
CA VAL A 11 6.19 4.90 0.48
C VAL A 11 7.66 4.51 0.35
N PHE A 12 8.51 5.00 1.25
CA PHE A 12 9.94 4.69 1.25
C PHE A 12 10.17 3.18 1.37
N ASN A 13 9.57 2.52 2.33
CA ASN A 13 9.72 1.08 2.55
C ASN A 13 9.24 0.28 1.33
N TYR A 14 8.17 0.71 0.68
CA TYR A 14 7.66 0.03 -0.51
C TYR A 14 8.59 0.20 -1.72
N VAL A 15 9.14 1.39 -1.92
CA VAL A 15 10.13 1.68 -2.98
C VAL A 15 11.41 0.90 -2.72
N GLU A 16 11.90 0.87 -1.49
CA GLU A 16 13.08 0.11 -1.10
C GLU A 16 12.89 -1.38 -1.39
N TYR A 17 11.80 -1.98 -0.93
CA TYR A 17 11.47 -3.38 -1.21
C TYR A 17 11.40 -3.67 -2.71
N THR A 18 10.73 -2.82 -3.49
CA THR A 18 10.60 -2.97 -4.94
C THR A 18 11.98 -2.90 -5.61
N THR A 19 12.84 -1.99 -5.17
CA THR A 19 14.19 -1.83 -5.71
C THR A 19 15.07 -3.03 -5.38
N LEU A 20 15.09 -3.49 -4.15
CA LEU A 20 15.87 -4.66 -3.72
C LEU A 20 15.43 -5.93 -4.44
N THR A 21 14.13 -6.13 -4.61
CA THR A 21 13.58 -7.28 -5.37
C THR A 21 14.04 -7.22 -6.82
N THR A 22 14.01 -6.04 -7.44
CA THR A 22 14.46 -5.86 -8.83
C THR A 22 15.95 -6.15 -9.00
N ILE A 23 16.79 -5.68 -8.06
CA ILE A 23 18.23 -5.97 -8.06
C ILE A 23 18.46 -7.48 -7.99
N ALA A 24 17.78 -8.18 -7.06
CA ALA A 24 17.90 -9.63 -6.92
C ALA A 24 17.52 -10.39 -8.21
N GLU A 25 16.46 -9.94 -8.90
CA GLU A 25 16.04 -10.54 -10.18
C GLU A 25 17.06 -10.30 -11.30
N ILE A 26 17.69 -9.12 -11.35
CA ILE A 26 18.76 -8.82 -12.30
C ILE A 26 19.98 -9.69 -12.02
N GLU A 27 20.40 -9.79 -10.76
CA GLU A 27 21.53 -10.65 -10.35
C GLU A 27 21.28 -12.12 -10.71
N LEU A 28 20.07 -12.62 -10.46
CA LEU A 28 19.67 -13.97 -10.80
C LEU A 28 19.74 -14.22 -12.31
N LEU A 29 19.26 -13.26 -13.13
CA LEU A 29 19.34 -13.36 -14.58
C LEU A 29 20.80 -13.40 -15.05
N ILE A 30 21.64 -12.47 -14.57
CA ILE A 30 23.06 -12.41 -14.92
C ILE A 30 23.75 -13.73 -14.58
N ASN A 31 23.55 -14.25 -13.37
CA ASN A 31 24.15 -15.49 -12.91
C ASN A 31 23.72 -16.68 -13.79
N ASN A 32 22.42 -16.81 -14.05
CA ASN A 32 21.89 -17.91 -14.87
C ASN A 32 22.43 -17.87 -16.31
N MET A 33 22.46 -16.68 -16.93
CA MET A 33 22.98 -16.51 -18.28
C MET A 33 24.50 -16.75 -18.34
N THR A 34 25.24 -16.31 -17.36
CA THR A 34 26.69 -16.54 -17.26
C THR A 34 27.01 -18.03 -17.13
N LEU A 35 26.26 -18.74 -16.28
CA LEU A 35 26.39 -20.20 -16.12
C LEU A 35 26.03 -20.94 -17.41
N ALA A 36 25.12 -20.43 -18.19
CA ALA A 36 24.75 -20.96 -19.52
C ALA A 36 25.76 -20.60 -20.63
N GLY A 37 26.83 -19.83 -20.31
CA GLY A 37 27.87 -19.47 -21.26
C GLY A 37 27.55 -18.26 -22.14
N ALA A 38 26.56 -17.43 -21.74
CA ALA A 38 26.24 -16.20 -22.46
C ALA A 38 27.36 -15.17 -22.33
N THR A 39 27.57 -14.40 -23.42
CA THR A 39 28.54 -13.29 -23.41
C THR A 39 27.98 -12.08 -22.66
N PRO A 40 28.84 -11.19 -22.12
CA PRO A 40 28.38 -9.95 -21.48
C PRO A 40 27.48 -9.09 -22.37
N ASP A 41 27.73 -9.07 -23.70
CA ASP A 41 26.91 -8.32 -24.64
C ASP A 41 25.51 -8.95 -24.81
N ALA A 42 25.42 -10.27 -24.85
CA ALA A 42 24.13 -10.96 -24.90
C ALA A 42 23.30 -10.70 -23.60
N ILE A 43 23.95 -10.69 -22.43
CA ILE A 43 23.29 -10.36 -21.17
C ILE A 43 22.79 -8.91 -21.17
N ARG A 44 23.62 -7.98 -21.64
CA ARG A 44 23.24 -6.57 -21.78
C ARG A 44 22.03 -6.40 -22.70
N GLU A 45 22.02 -7.09 -23.85
CA GLU A 45 20.92 -7.01 -24.79
C GLU A 45 19.60 -7.49 -24.20
N VAL A 46 19.61 -8.60 -23.47
CA VAL A 46 18.42 -9.14 -22.79
C VAL A 46 17.89 -8.13 -21.76
N LEU A 47 18.75 -7.54 -20.95
CA LEU A 47 18.34 -6.52 -19.96
C LEU A 47 17.80 -5.24 -20.62
N LEU A 48 18.43 -4.79 -21.71
CA LEU A 48 17.96 -3.62 -22.44
C LEU A 48 16.59 -3.87 -23.10
N ASN A 49 16.37 -5.05 -23.65
CA ASN A 49 15.08 -5.42 -24.22
C ASN A 49 13.99 -5.48 -23.14
N ASP A 50 14.27 -6.10 -21.98
CA ASP A 50 13.34 -6.14 -20.85
C ASP A 50 12.98 -4.71 -20.38
N LEU A 51 13.97 -3.81 -20.33
CA LEU A 51 13.76 -2.40 -19.97
C LEU A 51 12.87 -1.68 -20.99
N ASN A 52 13.19 -1.80 -22.29
CA ASN A 52 12.51 -1.09 -23.35
C ASN A 52 11.07 -1.57 -23.57
N GLU A 53 10.84 -2.86 -23.44
CA GLU A 53 9.55 -3.50 -23.66
C GLU A 53 8.70 -3.63 -22.39
N ARG A 54 9.19 -3.11 -21.26
CA ARG A 54 8.59 -3.32 -19.94
C ARG A 54 8.36 -4.80 -19.64
N GLY A 55 9.41 -5.59 -19.84
CA GLY A 55 9.38 -7.03 -19.65
C GLY A 55 9.20 -7.43 -18.19
N ARG A 56 9.52 -8.67 -17.88
CA ARG A 56 9.27 -9.27 -16.57
C ARG A 56 9.93 -8.52 -15.41
N ILE A 57 11.18 -8.07 -15.57
CA ILE A 57 11.96 -7.42 -14.51
C ILE A 57 11.57 -5.94 -14.39
N PHE A 58 11.78 -5.17 -15.44
CA PHE A 58 11.57 -3.71 -15.38
C PHE A 58 10.09 -3.32 -15.47
N GLY A 59 9.24 -4.16 -16.03
CA GLY A 59 7.79 -4.01 -15.95
C GLY A 59 7.28 -4.19 -14.51
N ALA A 60 7.77 -5.19 -13.80
CA ALA A 60 7.46 -5.40 -12.37
C ALA A 60 7.96 -4.23 -11.51
N TYR A 61 9.17 -3.72 -11.78
CA TYR A 61 9.70 -2.53 -11.10
C TYR A 61 8.82 -1.30 -11.30
N THR A 62 8.44 -1.01 -12.54
CA THR A 62 7.56 0.13 -12.86
C THR A 62 6.20 0.00 -12.18
N ASN A 63 5.62 -1.19 -12.16
CA ASN A 63 4.36 -1.46 -11.48
C ASN A 63 4.49 -1.27 -9.97
N GLY A 64 5.61 -1.70 -9.38
CA GLY A 64 5.91 -1.48 -7.97
C GLY A 64 6.02 0.00 -7.62
N LEU A 65 6.72 0.80 -8.43
CA LEU A 65 6.80 2.26 -8.23
C LEU A 65 5.42 2.94 -8.35
N THR A 66 4.61 2.51 -9.31
CA THR A 66 3.22 2.99 -9.44
C THR A 66 2.41 2.63 -8.19
N GLY A 67 2.56 1.41 -7.68
CA GLY A 67 1.94 0.97 -6.43
C GLY A 67 2.36 1.83 -5.24
N ALA A 68 3.65 2.15 -5.11
CA ALA A 68 4.18 3.02 -4.06
C ALA A 68 3.57 4.43 -4.13
N THR A 69 3.47 5.01 -5.34
CA THR A 69 2.85 6.32 -5.56
C THR A 69 1.38 6.32 -5.14
N ASN A 70 0.63 5.31 -5.58
CA ASN A 70 -0.77 5.17 -5.22
C ASN A 70 -0.96 4.97 -3.72
N LEU A 71 -0.09 4.18 -3.08
CA LEU A 71 -0.09 3.99 -1.63
C LEU A 71 0.12 5.32 -0.90
N GLY A 72 1.09 6.11 -1.32
CA GLY A 72 1.37 7.43 -0.74
C GLY A 72 0.18 8.38 -0.84
N ILE A 73 -0.43 8.49 -2.02
CA ILE A 73 -1.59 9.35 -2.26
C ILE A 73 -2.80 8.89 -1.42
N THR A 74 -3.12 7.59 -1.45
CA THR A 74 -4.29 7.06 -0.74
C THR A 74 -4.12 7.08 0.77
N SER A 75 -2.92 6.79 1.27
CA SER A 75 -2.63 6.87 2.70
C SER A 75 -2.70 8.31 3.21
N SER A 76 -2.15 9.26 2.47
CA SER A 76 -2.24 10.69 2.83
C SER A 76 -3.69 11.18 2.86
N GLY A 77 -4.52 10.77 1.90
CA GLY A 77 -5.94 11.10 1.87
C GLY A 77 -6.70 10.56 3.09
N GLN A 78 -6.50 9.29 3.43
CA GLN A 78 -7.13 8.69 4.61
C GLN A 78 -6.69 9.33 5.94
N ILE A 79 -5.39 9.64 6.04
CA ILE A 79 -4.86 10.32 7.23
C ILE A 79 -5.50 11.72 7.35
N ALA A 80 -5.66 12.45 6.25
CA ALA A 80 -6.32 13.76 6.25
C ALA A 80 -7.78 13.65 6.70
N GLU A 81 -8.55 12.70 6.15
CA GLU A 81 -9.93 12.42 6.58
C GLU A 81 -10.01 12.08 8.06
N MET A 82 -9.12 11.21 8.54
CA MET A 82 -9.07 10.82 9.96
C MET A 82 -8.80 12.03 10.86
N LEU A 83 -7.91 12.94 10.45
CA LEU A 83 -7.64 14.17 11.20
C LEU A 83 -8.86 15.08 11.27
N GLU A 84 -9.58 15.24 10.17
CA GLU A 84 -10.83 16.02 10.16
C GLU A 84 -11.86 15.42 11.14
N TYR A 85 -12.04 14.12 11.14
CA TYR A 85 -12.95 13.43 12.06
C TYR A 85 -12.52 13.56 13.53
N ILE A 86 -11.22 13.43 13.82
CA ILE A 86 -10.67 13.63 15.17
C ILE A 86 -10.89 15.07 15.62
N ASN A 87 -10.61 16.05 14.77
CA ASN A 87 -10.82 17.47 15.07
C ASN A 87 -12.32 17.80 15.27
N ALA A 88 -13.20 17.10 14.58
CA ALA A 88 -14.64 17.18 14.79
C ALA A 88 -15.13 16.46 16.06
N GLY A 89 -14.27 15.73 16.77
CA GLY A 89 -14.55 15.11 18.06
C GLY A 89 -15.01 13.65 17.99
N PHE A 90 -14.90 12.99 16.84
CA PHE A 90 -15.16 11.56 16.73
C PHE A 90 -14.06 10.75 17.43
N THR A 91 -14.44 9.67 18.09
CA THR A 91 -13.52 8.81 18.86
C THR A 91 -13.51 7.37 18.41
N GLU A 92 -14.57 6.91 17.78
CA GLU A 92 -14.73 5.54 17.28
C GLU A 92 -14.97 5.55 15.79
N TYR A 93 -14.44 4.53 15.12
CA TYR A 93 -14.46 4.41 13.67
C TYR A 93 -14.86 3.00 13.27
N LYS A 94 -15.73 2.89 12.29
CA LYS A 94 -16.22 1.64 11.72
C LYS A 94 -15.46 1.30 10.45
N TRP A 95 -15.07 0.05 10.32
CA TRP A 95 -14.45 -0.49 9.10
C TRP A 95 -15.52 -0.83 8.07
N VAL A 96 -15.59 -0.09 6.97
CA VAL A 96 -16.60 -0.26 5.92
C VAL A 96 -15.97 -0.48 4.54
N THR A 97 -16.70 -1.14 3.63
CA THR A 97 -16.25 -1.39 2.26
C THR A 97 -17.36 -1.18 1.25
N VAL A 98 -16.96 -0.81 0.05
CA VAL A 98 -17.80 -0.85 -1.15
C VAL A 98 -17.44 -2.05 -2.05
N SER A 99 -16.49 -2.89 -1.64
CA SER A 99 -16.06 -4.06 -2.41
C SER A 99 -17.01 -5.23 -2.23
N LYS A 100 -17.40 -5.86 -3.34
CA LYS A 100 -18.21 -7.11 -3.33
C LYS A 100 -17.36 -8.33 -2.96
N ASN A 101 -16.05 -8.29 -3.22
CA ASN A 101 -15.12 -9.39 -2.96
C ASN A 101 -13.93 -8.86 -2.14
N PRO A 102 -14.09 -8.70 -0.82
CA PRO A 102 -12.99 -8.28 0.04
C PRO A 102 -11.95 -9.40 0.20
N CYS A 103 -10.68 -9.02 0.41
CA CYS A 103 -9.68 -9.99 0.82
C CYS A 103 -9.99 -10.51 2.24
N PRO A 104 -9.55 -11.74 2.60
CA PRO A 104 -9.88 -12.34 3.90
C PRO A 104 -9.51 -11.45 5.09
N GLN A 105 -8.32 -10.86 5.09
CA GLN A 105 -7.84 -9.98 6.15
C GLN A 105 -8.71 -8.73 6.35
N CYS A 106 -9.22 -8.17 5.26
CA CYS A 106 -10.13 -7.04 5.32
C CYS A 106 -11.56 -7.46 5.70
N ALA A 107 -11.99 -8.65 5.27
CA ALA A 107 -13.31 -9.19 5.60
C ALA A 107 -13.48 -9.44 7.11
N GLU A 108 -12.43 -9.91 7.78
CA GLU A 108 -12.41 -10.12 9.24
C GLU A 108 -12.65 -8.83 10.04
N ARG A 109 -12.36 -7.68 9.45
CA ARG A 109 -12.53 -6.36 10.08
C ARG A 109 -13.85 -5.70 9.72
N ALA A 110 -14.61 -6.28 8.77
CA ALA A 110 -15.84 -5.72 8.25
C ALA A 110 -16.87 -5.42 9.36
N GLY A 111 -17.34 -4.17 9.39
CA GLY A 111 -18.33 -3.72 10.36
C GLY A 111 -17.80 -3.53 11.79
N ARG A 112 -16.54 -3.80 12.05
CA ARG A 112 -15.94 -3.62 13.37
C ARG A 112 -15.81 -2.15 13.71
N ILE A 113 -16.14 -1.81 14.96
CA ILE A 113 -16.11 -0.46 15.50
C ILE A 113 -15.08 -0.44 16.61
N GLU A 114 -14.08 0.43 16.48
CA GLU A 114 -12.98 0.52 17.44
C GLU A 114 -12.47 1.96 17.54
N LEU A 115 -11.72 2.23 18.60
CA LEU A 115 -11.02 3.49 18.80
C LEU A 115 -9.91 3.69 17.75
N LYS A 116 -9.51 4.93 17.54
CA LYS A 116 -8.40 5.29 16.64
C LYS A 116 -7.13 4.49 16.95
N GLU A 117 -6.76 4.42 18.21
CA GLU A 117 -5.54 3.75 18.69
C GLU A 117 -5.50 2.27 18.32
N PHE A 118 -6.68 1.62 18.32
CA PHE A 118 -6.77 0.24 17.83
C PHE A 118 -6.42 0.15 16.35
N TRP A 119 -6.98 1.03 15.52
CA TRP A 119 -6.71 1.02 14.08
C TRP A 119 -5.27 1.41 13.74
N GLU A 120 -4.65 2.29 14.54
CA GLU A 120 -3.22 2.59 14.43
C GLU A 120 -2.35 1.37 14.68
N ALA A 121 -2.70 0.58 15.69
CA ALA A 121 -1.93 -0.62 16.07
C ALA A 121 -2.06 -1.77 15.06
N VAL A 122 -3.25 -1.96 14.45
CA VAL A 122 -3.53 -3.10 13.57
C VAL A 122 -3.44 -2.77 12.08
N GLY A 123 -3.26 -1.51 11.74
CA GLY A 123 -3.16 -0.98 10.36
C GLY A 123 -4.47 -0.45 9.81
N TYR A 124 -4.40 0.73 9.24
CA TYR A 124 -5.50 1.38 8.53
C TYR A 124 -5.83 0.69 7.20
N PRO A 125 -7.04 0.91 6.63
CA PRO A 125 -7.29 0.57 5.24
C PRO A 125 -6.23 1.19 4.34
N ARG A 126 -5.74 0.46 3.35
CA ARG A 126 -4.71 0.89 2.38
C ARG A 126 -3.31 1.13 2.95
N SER A 127 -3.06 0.82 4.22
CA SER A 127 -1.73 0.97 4.84
C SER A 127 -0.74 -0.15 4.51
N GLY A 128 -1.13 -1.08 3.62
CA GLY A 128 -0.27 -2.19 3.22
C GLY A 128 -0.28 -3.41 4.14
N PHE A 129 -1.09 -3.41 5.22
CA PHE A 129 -1.18 -4.54 6.15
C PHE A 129 -1.79 -5.80 5.53
N SER A 130 -2.54 -5.67 4.43
CA SER A 130 -3.29 -6.74 3.78
C SER A 130 -2.80 -6.99 2.36
N VAL A 131 -3.13 -8.17 1.83
CA VAL A 131 -2.75 -8.57 0.46
C VAL A 131 -3.30 -7.67 -0.64
N CYS A 132 -4.35 -6.90 -0.39
CA CYS A 132 -4.87 -5.91 -1.34
C CYS A 132 -4.08 -4.59 -1.33
N GLY A 133 -3.22 -4.36 -0.34
CA GLY A 133 -2.33 -3.20 -0.27
C GLY A 133 -3.03 -1.87 -0.54
N SER A 134 -2.47 -1.06 -1.43
CA SER A 134 -3.02 0.24 -1.84
C SER A 134 -4.32 0.14 -2.67
N ALA A 135 -4.63 -1.03 -3.23
CA ALA A 135 -5.88 -1.29 -3.95
C ALA A 135 -7.07 -1.59 -3.03
N CYS A 136 -6.86 -1.56 -1.73
CA CYS A 136 -7.91 -1.77 -0.72
C CYS A 136 -9.05 -0.75 -0.90
N LYS A 137 -10.28 -1.24 -0.97
CA LYS A 137 -11.50 -0.42 -1.11
C LYS A 137 -12.25 -0.23 0.21
N TRP A 138 -11.57 -0.38 1.31
CA TRP A 138 -12.11 -0.17 2.64
C TRP A 138 -11.80 1.23 3.13
N HIS A 139 -12.66 1.74 4.00
CA HIS A 139 -12.55 3.03 4.65
C HIS A 139 -12.88 2.91 6.13
N LEU A 140 -12.31 3.80 6.94
CA LEU A 140 -12.77 4.07 8.28
C LEU A 140 -13.76 5.24 8.22
N VAL A 141 -14.97 5.01 8.72
CA VAL A 141 -15.97 6.08 8.86
C VAL A 141 -16.22 6.36 10.32
N PRO A 142 -16.47 7.62 10.71
CA PRO A 142 -16.76 7.96 12.11
C PRO A 142 -18.04 7.26 12.55
N PHE A 143 -18.03 6.68 13.74
CA PHE A 143 -19.19 5.99 14.30
C PHE A 143 -19.78 6.71 15.50
N SER A 144 -18.97 7.20 16.42
CA SER A 144 -19.43 7.94 17.58
C SER A 144 -18.80 9.33 17.67
N TYR A 145 -19.56 10.27 18.18
CA TYR A 145 -19.18 11.66 18.35
C TYR A 145 -19.41 12.10 19.79
N LYS A 146 -18.43 12.69 20.43
CA LYS A 146 -18.54 13.22 21.80
C LYS A 146 -19.27 14.58 21.88
N GLY A 147 -19.71 15.13 20.76
CA GLY A 147 -20.46 16.36 20.69
C GLY A 147 -21.95 16.20 21.00
N LYS A 148 -22.71 17.27 20.82
CA LYS A 148 -24.12 17.37 21.20
C LYS A 148 -25.08 16.63 20.25
N ASP A 149 -24.65 16.34 19.01
CA ASP A 149 -25.51 15.74 17.99
C ASP A 149 -24.80 14.50 17.41
N THR A 150 -25.39 13.33 17.63
CA THR A 150 -24.88 12.09 17.08
C THR A 150 -25.30 11.97 15.62
N ILE A 151 -24.37 12.13 14.70
CA ILE A 151 -24.60 11.81 13.28
C ILE A 151 -24.18 10.35 13.09
N ILE A 152 -25.15 9.48 12.90
CA ILE A 152 -24.94 8.09 12.49
C ILE A 152 -24.94 8.12 10.96
N MET A 153 -23.79 7.90 10.34
CA MET A 153 -23.72 7.61 8.92
C MET A 153 -23.82 6.09 8.73
N GLU A 154 -24.91 5.64 8.14
CA GLU A 154 -25.13 4.25 7.71
C GLU A 154 -24.34 3.92 6.44
#